data_94a43c17392ed862bef64f854f4ab676
#
_entry.id   94a43c17392ed862bef64f854f4ab676
#
_cell.length_a   1.000
_cell.length_b   1.000
_cell.length_c   1.000
_cell.angle_alpha   90.00
_cell.angle_beta   90.00
_cell.angle_gamma   90.00
#
_symmetry.space_group_name_H-M   'P 1'
#
loop_
_entity.id
_entity.type
_entity.pdbx_description
1 polymer ?
#
loop_
_entity_poly.entity_id
_entity_poly.type
_entity_poly.pdbx_seq_one_letter_code
_entity_poly.pdbx_strand_id
1 'polypeptide(L)'
;MFKRLAPLLIGSLCAAAQATPKMADTQLQALASERYWLLLGHYLPSRLDGWRSYVDDDAFFLADEGATSPAAELQATLEGLYADPAQGNDHVQCKYPARTRWLREQLQLSDLPSPDCGEYRSWYDDINPHATVLVFPDAYLNSPSSMFGHTLLRIDSPDTQASGTTLLTYALNFGAMVENMDNGILYAWKGLAGGYPGQFSLLPYRDKIGEYSRLENRDLWEYQLNLTPEETARMVEHVWELRQVRFDYFFFDENCSYRLLELLEVAKPQLHLTEQFPLTAIPADTVRAVREAGLITDVTYRPSRERELLAQAEPLTSNELDWVTRLAADSAVLKDPDYQAIDSQRQALIQESAYRLIRYQSSGQERDQASADRSYQLLQAINQNPPPKLLIDTPTYPEYGHESRTWQLALGSRDDRAFAEYGLRLAYHDLADNEPLTRSASKIA
;
A
#
# COMPACT_ATOMS: atom_id res chain seq x y z
N MET A 1 -42.87 44.95 57.07
CA MET A 1 -41.67 44.86 56.16
C MET A 1 -41.91 43.69 55.26
N PHE A 2 -42.44 43.93 54.06
CA PHE A 2 -42.75 42.88 53.04
C PHE A 2 -41.63 42.79 52.09
N LYS A 3 -40.89 41.63 52.01
CA LYS A 3 -39.97 41.32 50.96
C LYS A 3 -40.70 40.66 49.77
N ARG A 4 -40.72 41.32 48.62
CA ARG A 4 -41.22 40.79 47.37
C ARG A 4 -40.17 39.81 46.79
N LEU A 5 -40.55 38.57 46.61
CA LEU A 5 -39.82 37.60 45.79
C LEU A 5 -40.20 37.85 44.30
N ALA A 6 -39.21 38.11 43.47
CA ALA A 6 -39.36 38.11 42.03
C ALA A 6 -39.23 36.67 41.48
N PRO A 7 -40.09 36.24 40.56
CA PRO A 7 -39.93 34.92 39.93
C PRO A 7 -38.79 34.96 38.88
N LEU A 8 -37.81 34.05 39.00
CA LEU A 8 -36.84 33.73 37.96
C LEU A 8 -37.59 33.02 36.82
N LEU A 9 -37.70 33.68 35.68
CA LEU A 9 -38.08 33.04 34.42
C LEU A 9 -36.87 32.24 33.91
N ILE A 10 -36.90 30.91 34.07
CA ILE A 10 -36.01 29.99 33.40
C ILE A 10 -36.50 29.87 31.95
N GLY A 11 -35.88 30.64 31.06
CA GLY A 11 -36.10 30.47 29.64
C GLY A 11 -35.49 29.13 29.16
N SER A 12 -36.36 28.14 28.91
CA SER A 12 -35.97 26.92 28.21
C SER A 12 -35.63 27.32 26.77
N LEU A 13 -34.34 27.40 26.42
CA LEU A 13 -33.95 27.39 25.04
C LEU A 13 -34.22 25.97 24.49
N CYS A 14 -35.37 25.77 23.90
CA CYS A 14 -35.56 24.66 22.96
C CYS A 14 -34.61 24.92 21.76
N ALA A 15 -33.52 24.19 21.67
CA ALA A 15 -32.81 24.05 20.42
C ALA A 15 -33.80 23.45 19.40
N ALA A 16 -34.18 24.22 18.41
CA ALA A 16 -35.00 23.73 17.30
C ALA A 16 -34.12 22.68 16.57
N ALA A 17 -34.51 21.42 16.67
CA ALA A 17 -33.95 20.38 15.83
C ALA A 17 -34.15 20.82 14.37
N GLN A 18 -33.06 21.06 13.67
CA GLN A 18 -33.11 21.38 12.24
C GLN A 18 -33.71 20.16 11.53
N ALA A 19 -34.78 20.38 10.80
CA ALA A 19 -35.44 19.30 10.08
C ALA A 19 -34.56 18.86 8.91
N THR A 20 -34.19 17.58 8.87
CA THR A 20 -33.52 16.96 7.73
C THR A 20 -34.29 17.27 6.44
N PRO A 21 -33.64 17.75 5.38
CA PRO A 21 -34.30 17.98 4.10
C PRO A 21 -34.84 16.65 3.57
N LYS A 22 -36.18 16.59 3.40
CA LYS A 22 -36.80 15.39 2.83
C LYS A 22 -36.64 15.44 1.31
N MET A 23 -35.76 14.58 0.80
CA MET A 23 -35.59 14.43 -0.65
C MET A 23 -36.78 13.69 -1.28
N ALA A 24 -37.08 14.06 -2.55
CA ALA A 24 -37.99 13.24 -3.35
C ALA A 24 -37.34 11.89 -3.69
N ASP A 25 -38.09 10.82 -3.69
CA ASP A 25 -37.56 9.46 -3.95
C ASP A 25 -36.78 9.36 -5.27
N THR A 26 -37.24 10.06 -6.31
CA THR A 26 -36.57 10.11 -7.62
C THR A 26 -35.19 10.78 -7.55
N GLN A 27 -35.04 11.84 -6.75
CA GLN A 27 -33.78 12.54 -6.55
C GLN A 27 -32.82 11.67 -5.71
N LEU A 28 -33.34 11.02 -4.67
CA LEU A 28 -32.58 10.11 -3.82
C LEU A 28 -32.01 8.95 -4.65
N GLN A 29 -32.83 8.31 -5.49
CA GLN A 29 -32.39 7.23 -6.36
C GLN A 29 -31.35 7.70 -7.41
N ALA A 30 -31.52 8.90 -7.95
CA ALA A 30 -30.57 9.46 -8.91
C ALA A 30 -29.18 9.67 -8.25
N LEU A 31 -29.11 10.31 -7.07
CA LEU A 31 -27.88 10.50 -6.33
C LEU A 31 -27.26 9.18 -5.86
N ALA A 32 -28.08 8.24 -5.38
CA ALA A 32 -27.60 6.93 -4.94
C ALA A 32 -27.02 6.08 -6.08
N SER A 33 -27.34 6.43 -7.34
CA SER A 33 -26.79 5.78 -8.55
C SER A 33 -25.55 6.49 -9.08
N GLU A 34 -25.16 7.62 -8.50
CA GLU A 34 -23.95 8.33 -8.91
C GLU A 34 -22.70 7.50 -8.62
N ARG A 35 -21.80 7.41 -9.61
CA ARG A 35 -20.60 6.58 -9.51
C ARG A 35 -19.78 6.85 -8.23
N TYR A 36 -19.62 8.11 -7.87
CA TYR A 36 -18.81 8.45 -6.70
C TYR A 36 -19.43 7.93 -5.39
N TRP A 37 -20.77 8.01 -5.25
CA TRP A 37 -21.47 7.41 -4.11
C TRP A 37 -21.31 5.89 -4.06
N LEU A 38 -21.40 5.23 -5.21
CA LEU A 38 -21.21 3.79 -5.33
C LEU A 38 -19.78 3.38 -4.96
N LEU A 39 -18.77 4.16 -5.35
CA LEU A 39 -17.38 3.94 -4.96
C LEU A 39 -17.17 4.11 -3.46
N LEU A 40 -17.75 5.14 -2.82
CA LEU A 40 -17.65 5.35 -1.36
C LEU A 40 -18.33 4.24 -0.54
N GLY A 41 -19.32 3.58 -1.08
CA GLY A 41 -20.00 2.45 -0.45
C GLY A 41 -19.48 1.09 -0.90
N HIS A 42 -18.47 1.03 -1.79
CA HIS A 42 -17.93 -0.19 -2.38
C HIS A 42 -19.00 -1.08 -3.01
N TYR A 43 -19.97 -0.47 -3.72
CA TYR A 43 -21.07 -1.19 -4.35
C TYR A 43 -20.72 -1.70 -5.73
N LEU A 44 -21.03 -2.98 -5.96
CA LEU A 44 -21.02 -3.61 -7.28
C LEU A 44 -22.44 -3.97 -7.73
N PRO A 45 -22.70 -3.99 -9.05
CA PRO A 45 -23.95 -4.51 -9.57
C PRO A 45 -24.12 -5.99 -9.21
N SER A 46 -25.21 -6.33 -8.52
CA SER A 46 -25.58 -7.70 -8.22
C SER A 46 -26.48 -8.26 -9.30
N ARG A 47 -26.29 -9.53 -9.67
CA ARG A 47 -27.15 -10.21 -10.65
C ARG A 47 -28.55 -10.50 -10.12
N LEU A 48 -28.74 -10.48 -8.80
CA LEU A 48 -29.99 -10.85 -8.12
C LEU A 48 -30.73 -9.64 -7.55
N ASP A 49 -30.01 -8.69 -6.94
CA ASP A 49 -30.60 -7.71 -6.01
C ASP A 49 -30.27 -6.24 -6.32
N GLY A 50 -29.83 -5.93 -7.54
CA GLY A 50 -29.49 -4.56 -7.96
C GLY A 50 -28.07 -4.15 -7.56
N TRP A 51 -27.81 -3.82 -6.31
CA TRP A 51 -26.51 -3.42 -5.78
C TRP A 51 -26.12 -4.26 -4.56
N ARG A 52 -24.85 -4.51 -4.40
CA ARG A 52 -24.29 -5.10 -3.19
C ARG A 52 -22.91 -4.51 -2.90
N SER A 53 -22.72 -4.06 -1.68
CA SER A 53 -21.38 -3.73 -1.19
C SER A 53 -20.61 -5.03 -0.85
N TYR A 54 -19.31 -5.02 -1.08
CA TYR A 54 -18.40 -6.08 -0.63
C TYR A 54 -17.57 -5.67 0.59
N VAL A 55 -18.05 -4.66 1.33
CA VAL A 55 -17.60 -4.41 2.70
C VAL A 55 -18.27 -5.45 3.60
N ASP A 56 -17.47 -6.23 4.33
CA ASP A 56 -17.92 -7.35 5.17
C ASP A 56 -18.12 -6.94 6.63
N ASP A 57 -18.20 -5.65 6.89
CA ASP A 57 -18.40 -5.07 8.21
C ASP A 57 -19.70 -4.27 8.26
N ASP A 58 -20.73 -4.81 8.91
CA ASP A 58 -22.03 -4.15 9.04
C ASP A 58 -21.93 -2.78 9.74
N ALA A 59 -20.90 -2.56 10.58
CA ALA A 59 -20.68 -1.28 11.27
C ALA A 59 -20.26 -0.13 10.34
N PHE A 60 -19.88 -0.44 9.09
CA PHE A 60 -19.61 0.56 8.06
C PHE A 60 -20.85 1.27 7.57
N PHE A 61 -22.02 0.64 7.67
CA PHE A 61 -23.30 1.18 7.18
C PHE A 61 -24.07 1.86 8.29
N LEU A 62 -24.77 2.95 7.94
CA LEU A 62 -25.67 3.67 8.81
C LEU A 62 -27.11 3.14 8.71
N ALA A 63 -27.47 2.59 7.55
CA ALA A 63 -28.76 1.96 7.33
C ALA A 63 -28.68 0.45 7.54
N ASP A 64 -29.71 -0.17 8.11
CA ASP A 64 -29.79 -1.64 8.26
C ASP A 64 -29.68 -2.38 6.92
N GLU A 65 -30.20 -1.78 5.84
CA GLU A 65 -30.12 -2.30 4.48
C GLU A 65 -28.95 -1.69 3.67
N GLY A 66 -28.03 -0.97 4.33
CA GLY A 66 -26.96 -0.20 3.71
C GLY A 66 -26.09 -1.04 2.77
N ALA A 67 -25.77 -2.28 3.13
CA ALA A 67 -24.97 -3.18 2.31
C ALA A 67 -25.59 -3.53 0.94
N THR A 68 -26.91 -3.41 0.78
CA THR A 68 -27.65 -3.79 -0.44
C THR A 68 -28.43 -2.65 -1.07
N SER A 69 -28.59 -1.54 -0.34
CA SER A 69 -29.36 -0.38 -0.77
C SER A 69 -28.54 0.91 -0.69
N PRO A 70 -27.86 1.32 -1.78
CA PRO A 70 -27.16 2.61 -1.82
C PRO A 70 -28.06 3.81 -1.47
N ALA A 71 -29.34 3.72 -1.78
CA ALA A 71 -30.32 4.78 -1.48
C ALA A 71 -30.67 4.84 0.01
N ALA A 72 -30.82 3.69 0.67
CA ALA A 72 -31.07 3.65 2.12
C ALA A 72 -29.85 4.21 2.89
N GLU A 73 -28.64 3.81 2.48
CA GLU A 73 -27.39 4.31 3.07
C GLU A 73 -27.21 5.81 2.86
N LEU A 74 -27.55 6.33 1.67
CA LEU A 74 -27.50 7.76 1.38
C LEU A 74 -28.47 8.53 2.26
N GLN A 75 -29.71 8.06 2.39
CA GLN A 75 -30.73 8.68 3.24
C GLN A 75 -30.29 8.69 4.71
N ALA A 76 -29.80 7.55 5.23
CA ALA A 76 -29.31 7.45 6.61
C ALA A 76 -28.08 8.36 6.84
N THR A 77 -27.18 8.44 5.87
CA THR A 77 -26.03 9.36 5.93
C THR A 77 -26.53 10.81 6.00
N LEU A 78 -27.45 11.21 5.11
CA LEU A 78 -28.01 12.57 5.08
C LEU A 78 -28.70 12.92 6.41
N GLU A 79 -29.46 12.02 6.97
CA GLU A 79 -30.10 12.20 8.29
C GLU A 79 -29.06 12.37 9.40
N GLY A 80 -28.02 11.55 9.38
CA GLY A 80 -26.94 11.63 10.34
C GLY A 80 -26.12 12.92 10.29
N LEU A 81 -26.05 13.60 9.11
CA LEU A 81 -25.38 14.89 9.02
C LEU A 81 -26.04 15.98 9.86
N TYR A 82 -27.35 15.87 10.17
CA TYR A 82 -28.12 16.79 11.00
C TYR A 82 -28.27 16.32 12.45
N ALA A 83 -27.58 15.26 12.86
CA ALA A 83 -27.57 14.77 14.23
C ALA A 83 -27.02 15.82 15.21
N ASP A 84 -27.21 15.57 16.52
CA ASP A 84 -26.75 16.48 17.56
C ASP A 84 -25.21 16.63 17.52
N PRO A 85 -24.69 17.85 17.32
CA PRO A 85 -23.23 18.10 17.30
C PRO A 85 -22.53 17.72 18.62
N ALA A 86 -23.27 17.57 19.74
CA ALA A 86 -22.70 17.10 21.00
C ALA A 86 -22.18 15.66 20.96
N GLN A 87 -22.46 14.89 19.89
CA GLN A 87 -21.86 13.58 19.64
C GLN A 87 -20.34 13.64 19.42
N GLY A 88 -19.80 14.83 19.10
CA GLY A 88 -18.35 15.01 18.89
C GLY A 88 -17.81 14.08 17.81
N ASN A 89 -16.75 13.32 18.11
CA ASN A 89 -16.11 12.41 17.16
C ASN A 89 -17.02 11.27 16.66
N ASP A 90 -18.11 10.98 17.38
CA ASP A 90 -19.09 9.97 16.96
C ASP A 90 -20.09 10.46 15.92
N HIS A 91 -20.14 11.77 15.68
CA HIS A 91 -21.02 12.37 14.69
C HIS A 91 -20.69 11.89 13.27
N VAL A 92 -21.72 11.73 12.42
CA VAL A 92 -21.58 11.24 11.04
C VAL A 92 -20.58 12.07 10.23
N GLN A 93 -20.59 13.40 10.37
CA GLN A 93 -19.63 14.28 9.71
C GLN A 93 -18.16 13.99 10.08
N CYS A 94 -17.91 13.48 11.28
CA CYS A 94 -16.59 13.15 11.77
C CYS A 94 -16.17 11.72 11.38
N LYS A 95 -17.11 10.79 11.32
CA LYS A 95 -16.86 9.40 10.91
C LYS A 95 -16.72 9.24 9.40
N TYR A 96 -17.51 10.02 8.64
CA TYR A 96 -17.62 9.89 7.19
C TYR A 96 -17.34 11.22 6.46
N PRO A 97 -16.10 11.76 6.52
CA PRO A 97 -15.76 13.05 5.94
C PRO A 97 -15.87 13.08 4.42
N ALA A 98 -15.54 12.00 3.70
CA ALA A 98 -15.65 11.92 2.24
C ALA A 98 -17.11 11.93 1.79
N ARG A 99 -17.98 11.14 2.44
CA ARG A 99 -19.44 11.16 2.21
C ARG A 99 -20.03 12.52 2.53
N THR A 100 -19.60 13.13 3.65
CA THR A 100 -20.04 14.46 4.09
C THR A 100 -19.68 15.54 3.07
N ARG A 101 -18.43 15.57 2.60
CA ARG A 101 -17.99 16.53 1.59
C ARG A 101 -18.80 16.42 0.32
N TRP A 102 -18.96 15.20 -0.20
CA TRP A 102 -19.70 14.97 -1.43
C TRP A 102 -21.18 15.40 -1.31
N LEU A 103 -21.86 15.00 -0.24
CA LEU A 103 -23.26 15.39 -0.03
C LEU A 103 -23.43 16.90 0.12
N ARG A 104 -22.50 17.58 0.80
CA ARG A 104 -22.51 19.05 0.91
C ARG A 104 -22.38 19.70 -0.46
N GLU A 105 -21.53 19.21 -1.32
CA GLU A 105 -21.33 19.72 -2.69
C GLU A 105 -22.56 19.45 -3.57
N GLN A 106 -23.07 18.21 -3.58
CA GLN A 106 -24.21 17.81 -4.43
C GLN A 106 -25.51 18.50 -4.04
N LEU A 107 -25.76 18.67 -2.77
CA LEU A 107 -27.00 19.22 -2.25
C LEU A 107 -26.87 20.68 -1.80
N GLN A 108 -25.68 21.30 -1.94
CA GLN A 108 -25.37 22.67 -1.52
C GLN A 108 -25.77 22.96 -0.05
N LEU A 109 -25.49 21.98 0.86
CA LEU A 109 -25.84 22.07 2.25
C LEU A 109 -25.00 23.12 2.97
N SER A 110 -25.62 24.21 3.42
CA SER A 110 -24.98 25.35 4.08
C SER A 110 -25.25 25.42 5.60
N ASP A 111 -26.26 24.71 6.07
CA ASP A 111 -26.82 24.81 7.42
C ASP A 111 -26.57 23.60 8.30
N LEU A 112 -25.53 22.81 7.97
CA LEU A 112 -25.15 21.66 8.78
C LEU A 112 -24.64 22.07 10.18
N PRO A 113 -24.94 21.30 11.22
CA PRO A 113 -24.34 21.47 12.54
C PRO A 113 -22.81 21.34 12.46
N SER A 114 -22.11 21.91 13.44
CA SER A 114 -20.64 21.89 13.48
C SER A 114 -20.16 21.06 14.68
N PRO A 115 -20.09 19.73 14.56
CA PRO A 115 -19.53 18.88 15.61
C PRO A 115 -18.02 19.09 15.77
N ASP A 116 -17.51 18.77 16.96
CA ASP A 116 -16.04 18.77 17.17
C ASP A 116 -15.44 17.43 16.70
N CYS A 117 -14.80 17.45 15.53
CA CYS A 117 -14.12 16.32 14.92
C CYS A 117 -12.60 16.33 15.23
N GLY A 118 -12.23 16.50 16.50
CA GLY A 118 -10.85 16.68 16.90
C GLY A 118 -9.93 15.52 16.51
N GLU A 119 -10.39 14.27 16.60
CA GLU A 119 -9.63 13.08 16.21
C GLU A 119 -9.35 13.05 14.70
N TYR A 120 -10.40 13.26 13.89
CA TYR A 120 -10.26 13.29 12.44
C TYR A 120 -9.32 14.42 11.99
N ARG A 121 -9.50 15.64 12.52
CA ARG A 121 -8.65 16.78 12.17
C ARG A 121 -7.19 16.53 12.51
N SER A 122 -6.91 16.07 13.74
CA SER A 122 -5.53 15.78 14.17
C SER A 122 -4.88 14.73 13.26
N TRP A 123 -5.58 13.65 12.96
CA TRP A 123 -5.09 12.60 12.06
C TRP A 123 -4.85 13.10 10.64
N TYR A 124 -5.77 13.91 10.10
CA TYR A 124 -5.66 14.46 8.75
C TYR A 124 -4.52 15.47 8.64
N ASP A 125 -4.39 16.35 9.64
CA ASP A 125 -3.33 17.36 9.71
C ASP A 125 -1.95 16.73 9.85
N ASP A 126 -1.82 15.62 10.60
CA ASP A 126 -0.57 14.86 10.74
C ASP A 126 -0.12 14.25 9.40
N ILE A 127 -1.05 13.81 8.56
CA ILE A 127 -0.74 13.27 7.22
C ILE A 127 -0.45 14.40 6.24
N ASN A 128 -1.22 15.48 6.30
CA ASN A 128 -1.16 16.64 5.42
C ASN A 128 -1.06 16.22 3.93
N PRO A 129 -2.08 15.54 3.37
CA PRO A 129 -1.99 14.88 2.07
C PRO A 129 -1.88 15.88 0.92
N HIS A 130 -0.89 15.67 0.04
CA HIS A 130 -0.65 16.54 -1.11
C HIS A 130 -0.41 15.74 -2.40
N ALA A 131 0.34 14.66 -2.33
CA ALA A 131 0.63 13.82 -3.49
C ALA A 131 0.62 12.34 -3.13
N THR A 132 0.42 11.49 -4.15
CA THR A 132 0.32 10.04 -3.99
C THR A 132 1.37 9.35 -4.86
N VAL A 133 2.03 8.35 -4.28
CA VAL A 133 3.00 7.49 -4.97
C VAL A 133 2.56 6.04 -4.80
N LEU A 134 2.39 5.33 -5.91
CA LEU A 134 2.19 3.88 -5.88
C LEU A 134 3.55 3.21 -5.67
N VAL A 135 3.66 2.37 -4.66
CA VAL A 135 4.91 1.66 -4.35
C VAL A 135 4.69 0.17 -4.59
N PHE A 136 5.59 -0.42 -5.36
CA PHE A 136 5.59 -1.84 -5.68
C PHE A 136 6.89 -2.48 -5.18
N PRO A 137 6.86 -3.22 -4.07
CA PRO A 137 7.92 -4.15 -3.70
C PRO A 137 7.89 -5.39 -4.58
N ASP A 138 9.03 -5.76 -5.17
CA ASP A 138 9.15 -6.94 -6.02
C ASP A 138 8.66 -8.22 -5.36
N ALA A 139 8.47 -9.28 -6.16
CA ALA A 139 8.01 -10.58 -5.70
C ALA A 139 8.88 -11.16 -4.57
N TYR A 140 8.23 -11.82 -3.60
CA TYR A 140 8.87 -12.48 -2.48
C TYR A 140 8.41 -13.93 -2.38
N LEU A 141 9.23 -14.85 -2.90
CA LEU A 141 8.89 -16.26 -3.05
C LEU A 141 8.70 -17.01 -1.73
N ASN A 142 9.19 -16.45 -0.61
CA ASN A 142 9.09 -17.09 0.71
C ASN A 142 7.73 -16.89 1.40
N SER A 143 6.82 -16.11 0.80
CA SER A 143 5.48 -15.87 1.33
C SER A 143 4.43 -16.02 0.23
N PRO A 144 3.44 -16.91 0.38
CA PRO A 144 2.36 -17.08 -0.60
C PRO A 144 1.58 -15.78 -0.89
N SER A 145 1.38 -14.92 0.10
CA SER A 145 0.68 -13.64 -0.06
C SER A 145 1.50 -12.56 -0.78
N SER A 146 2.82 -12.74 -0.90
CA SER A 146 3.72 -11.76 -1.52
C SER A 146 4.50 -12.33 -2.70
N MET A 147 4.21 -13.59 -3.09
CA MET A 147 4.94 -14.26 -4.18
C MET A 147 4.75 -13.60 -5.55
N PHE A 148 3.71 -12.81 -5.70
CA PHE A 148 3.40 -12.04 -6.93
C PHE A 148 3.74 -10.55 -6.82
N GLY A 149 4.49 -10.16 -5.78
CA GLY A 149 4.70 -8.76 -5.42
C GLY A 149 3.67 -8.27 -4.39
N HIS A 150 3.75 -6.99 -4.11
CA HIS A 150 2.81 -6.29 -3.24
C HIS A 150 2.61 -4.87 -3.74
N THR A 151 1.56 -4.19 -3.30
CA THR A 151 1.39 -2.77 -3.58
C THR A 151 0.99 -2.04 -2.31
N LEU A 152 1.41 -0.79 -2.21
CA LEU A 152 0.97 0.16 -1.20
C LEU A 152 0.98 1.58 -1.79
N LEU A 153 0.28 2.52 -1.15
CA LEU A 153 0.33 3.92 -1.52
C LEU A 153 1.14 4.70 -0.49
N ARG A 154 2.08 5.53 -0.94
CA ARG A 154 2.75 6.52 -0.11
C ARG A 154 2.04 7.85 -0.28
N ILE A 155 1.75 8.51 0.83
CA ILE A 155 1.12 9.83 0.85
C ILE A 155 2.17 10.85 1.23
N ASP A 156 2.48 11.75 0.32
CA ASP A 156 3.47 12.80 0.50
C ASP A 156 2.78 14.12 0.90
N SER A 157 3.36 14.82 1.89
CA SER A 157 2.99 16.18 2.26
C SER A 157 3.65 17.21 1.32
N PRO A 158 3.22 18.48 1.30
CA PRO A 158 3.90 19.55 0.56
C PRO A 158 5.39 19.65 0.91
N ASP A 159 5.74 19.52 2.19
CA ASP A 159 7.12 19.60 2.68
C ASP A 159 7.97 18.44 2.16
N THR A 160 7.39 17.25 2.09
CA THR A 160 8.05 16.07 1.53
C THR A 160 8.33 16.25 0.05
N GLN A 161 7.37 16.74 -0.71
CA GLN A 161 7.56 17.03 -2.13
C GLN A 161 8.66 18.07 -2.37
N ALA A 162 8.70 19.12 -1.56
CA ALA A 162 9.69 20.18 -1.67
C ALA A 162 11.11 19.72 -1.28
N SER A 163 11.24 18.88 -0.25
CA SER A 163 12.54 18.43 0.30
C SER A 163 13.07 17.13 -0.28
N GLY A 164 12.20 16.30 -0.89
CA GLY A 164 12.50 14.94 -1.31
C GLY A 164 12.70 13.95 -0.13
N THR A 165 12.35 14.35 1.09
CA THR A 165 12.55 13.53 2.31
C THR A 165 11.40 12.57 2.52
N THR A 166 11.45 11.41 1.88
CA THR A 166 10.35 10.42 1.89
C THR A 166 10.23 9.60 3.19
N LEU A 167 11.23 9.65 4.08
CA LEU A 167 11.23 8.83 5.31
C LEU A 167 10.22 9.28 6.37
N LEU A 168 9.69 10.49 6.25
CA LEU A 168 8.71 11.07 7.20
C LEU A 168 7.27 10.94 6.68
N THR A 169 7.05 10.27 5.56
CA THR A 169 5.74 10.09 4.95
C THR A 169 5.01 8.87 5.48
N TYR A 170 3.76 8.75 5.11
CA TYR A 170 2.92 7.61 5.48
C TYR A 170 2.73 6.64 4.32
N ALA A 171 2.73 5.35 4.65
CA ALA A 171 2.37 4.26 3.77
C ALA A 171 0.97 3.78 4.10
N LEU A 172 0.07 3.86 3.15
CA LEU A 172 -1.24 3.25 3.19
C LEU A 172 -1.13 1.84 2.62
N ASN A 173 -1.43 0.88 3.45
CA ASN A 173 -1.34 -0.54 3.12
C ASN A 173 -2.68 -1.23 3.38
N PHE A 174 -3.05 -2.19 2.54
CA PHE A 174 -4.12 -3.13 2.82
C PHE A 174 -3.52 -4.53 2.97
N GLY A 175 -3.90 -5.25 4.00
CA GLY A 175 -3.34 -6.57 4.26
C GLY A 175 -4.21 -7.45 5.14
N ALA A 176 -3.96 -8.76 5.05
CA ALA A 176 -4.62 -9.74 5.91
C ALA A 176 -4.16 -9.60 7.37
N MET A 177 -5.11 -9.64 8.29
CA MET A 177 -4.87 -9.71 9.73
C MET A 177 -4.72 -11.18 10.13
N VAL A 178 -3.49 -11.65 10.21
CA VAL A 178 -3.18 -13.05 10.58
C VAL A 178 -2.80 -13.09 12.05
N GLU A 179 -3.75 -13.41 12.92
CA GLU A 179 -3.53 -13.44 14.38
C GLU A 179 -2.76 -14.68 14.85
N ASN A 180 -2.87 -15.81 14.13
CA ASN A 180 -2.22 -17.06 14.46
C ASN A 180 -1.42 -17.61 13.29
N MET A 181 -0.27 -18.20 13.57
CA MET A 181 0.50 -18.92 12.55
C MET A 181 -0.22 -20.23 12.18
N ASP A 182 -1.10 -20.16 11.21
CA ASP A 182 -1.69 -21.36 10.61
C ASP A 182 -0.59 -22.19 9.92
N ASN A 183 -0.77 -23.51 9.85
CA ASN A 183 0.12 -24.32 9.01
C ASN A 183 -0.05 -23.91 7.53
N GLY A 184 0.99 -24.13 6.71
CA GLY A 184 1.03 -23.63 5.33
C GLY A 184 -0.18 -24.03 4.46
N ILE A 185 -0.77 -25.22 4.68
CA ILE A 185 -1.97 -25.67 3.93
C ILE A 185 -3.20 -24.88 4.37
N LEU A 186 -3.40 -24.69 5.68
CA LEU A 186 -4.55 -23.92 6.19
C LEU A 186 -4.42 -22.44 5.84
N TYR A 187 -3.20 -21.90 5.88
CA TYR A 187 -2.92 -20.55 5.46
C TYR A 187 -3.28 -20.32 3.98
N ALA A 188 -2.84 -21.22 3.10
CA ALA A 188 -3.19 -21.14 1.68
C ALA A 188 -4.70 -21.29 1.45
N TRP A 189 -5.36 -22.23 2.13
CA TRP A 189 -6.80 -22.44 2.04
C TRP A 189 -7.59 -21.20 2.48
N LYS A 190 -7.29 -20.64 3.65
CA LYS A 190 -7.94 -19.42 4.14
C LYS A 190 -7.71 -18.24 3.21
N GLY A 191 -6.49 -18.07 2.70
CA GLY A 191 -6.18 -17.00 1.75
C GLY A 191 -6.87 -17.12 0.39
N LEU A 192 -7.23 -18.35 -0.02
CA LEU A 192 -8.00 -18.59 -1.24
C LEU A 192 -9.51 -18.44 -1.03
N ALA A 193 -10.00 -18.66 0.19
CA ALA A 193 -11.42 -18.72 0.53
C ALA A 193 -11.92 -17.46 1.29
N GLY A 194 -11.13 -16.39 1.39
CA GLY A 194 -11.51 -15.18 2.16
C GLY A 194 -11.54 -15.37 3.67
N GLY A 195 -10.78 -16.36 4.18
CA GLY A 195 -10.82 -16.71 5.60
C GLY A 195 -9.98 -15.81 6.52
N TYR A 196 -9.35 -14.76 6.01
CA TYR A 196 -8.65 -13.75 6.80
C TYR A 196 -9.33 -12.40 6.66
N PRO A 197 -9.56 -11.67 7.76
CA PRO A 197 -10.00 -10.29 7.67
C PRO A 197 -8.88 -9.42 7.10
N GLY A 198 -9.19 -8.62 6.08
CA GLY A 198 -8.34 -7.58 5.52
C GLY A 198 -8.67 -6.23 6.11
N GLN A 199 -7.65 -5.39 6.31
CA GLN A 199 -7.85 -4.05 6.84
C GLN A 199 -6.85 -3.07 6.23
N PHE A 200 -7.29 -1.81 6.06
CA PHE A 200 -6.39 -0.71 5.75
C PHE A 200 -5.60 -0.30 6.98
N SER A 201 -4.31 -0.05 6.78
CA SER A 201 -3.40 0.45 7.81
C SER A 201 -2.56 1.59 7.26
N LEU A 202 -2.37 2.62 8.09
CA LEU A 202 -1.51 3.75 7.78
C LEU A 202 -0.29 3.70 8.72
N LEU A 203 0.89 3.53 8.14
CA LEU A 203 2.14 3.28 8.85
C LEU A 203 3.23 4.25 8.37
N PRO A 204 4.25 4.57 9.20
CA PRO A 204 5.39 5.33 8.70
C PRO A 204 6.07 4.61 7.53
N TYR A 205 6.29 5.32 6.43
CA TYR A 205 6.88 4.70 5.21
C TYR A 205 8.28 4.14 5.44
N ARG A 206 9.07 4.75 6.33
CA ARG A 206 10.39 4.24 6.74
C ARG A 206 10.36 2.80 7.26
N ASP A 207 9.27 2.42 7.92
CA ASP A 207 9.11 1.08 8.49
C ASP A 207 8.89 0.06 7.37
N LYS A 208 8.11 0.44 6.35
CA LYS A 208 7.89 -0.36 5.15
C LYS A 208 9.15 -0.49 4.28
N ILE A 209 9.94 0.56 4.12
CA ILE A 209 11.27 0.44 3.49
C ILE A 209 12.15 -0.54 4.30
N GLY A 210 12.10 -0.45 5.63
CA GLY A 210 12.81 -1.35 6.52
C GLY A 210 12.42 -2.81 6.30
N GLU A 211 11.13 -3.09 6.26
CA GLU A 211 10.56 -4.41 6.02
C GLU A 211 10.97 -4.96 4.65
N TYR A 212 10.63 -4.28 3.57
CA TYR A 212 10.83 -4.81 2.22
C TYR A 212 12.30 -4.81 1.78
N SER A 213 12.98 -3.66 1.87
CA SER A 213 14.34 -3.53 1.31
C SER A 213 15.43 -4.12 2.22
N ARG A 214 15.19 -4.19 3.55
CA ARG A 214 16.22 -4.63 4.50
C ARG A 214 16.01 -6.02 5.05
N LEU A 215 14.76 -6.42 5.34
CA LEU A 215 14.44 -7.73 5.90
C LEU A 215 14.15 -8.76 4.81
N GLU A 216 13.33 -8.38 3.83
CA GLU A 216 12.91 -9.27 2.74
C GLU A 216 13.82 -9.20 1.49
N ASN A 217 14.76 -8.25 1.45
CA ASN A 217 15.68 -8.03 0.33
C ASN A 217 14.97 -7.85 -1.02
N ARG A 218 13.86 -7.10 -1.02
CA ARG A 218 13.08 -6.78 -2.22
C ARG A 218 13.50 -5.44 -2.80
N ASP A 219 13.58 -5.35 -4.09
CA ASP A 219 13.65 -4.09 -4.81
C ASP A 219 12.33 -3.34 -4.67
N LEU A 220 12.37 -2.01 -4.62
CA LEU A 220 11.19 -1.16 -4.53
C LEU A 220 11.10 -0.26 -5.75
N TRP A 221 9.90 -0.17 -6.31
CA TRP A 221 9.55 0.74 -7.39
C TRP A 221 8.56 1.76 -6.87
N GLU A 222 8.89 3.03 -6.98
CA GLU A 222 8.07 4.16 -6.53
C GLU A 222 7.57 4.91 -7.77
N TYR A 223 6.26 4.82 -8.04
CA TYR A 223 5.59 5.41 -9.18
C TYR A 223 4.86 6.67 -8.75
N GLN A 224 5.36 7.84 -9.13
CA GLN A 224 4.69 9.11 -8.86
C GLN A 224 3.38 9.19 -9.67
N LEU A 225 2.26 9.48 -9.00
CA LEU A 225 0.97 9.59 -9.64
C LEU A 225 0.59 11.05 -9.91
N ASN A 226 -0.11 11.30 -11.02
CA ASN A 226 -0.60 12.62 -11.40
C ASN A 226 -1.98 12.93 -10.77
N LEU A 227 -2.14 12.62 -9.50
CA LEU A 227 -3.29 13.06 -8.73
C LEU A 227 -3.08 14.50 -8.24
N THR A 228 -4.13 15.31 -8.29
CA THR A 228 -4.10 16.64 -7.67
C THR A 228 -4.12 16.52 -6.14
N PRO A 229 -3.74 17.59 -5.41
CA PRO A 229 -3.88 17.60 -3.95
C PRO A 229 -5.33 17.32 -3.48
N GLU A 230 -6.32 17.82 -4.20
CA GLU A 230 -7.74 17.60 -3.91
C GLU A 230 -8.16 16.14 -4.16
N GLU A 231 -7.64 15.51 -5.23
CA GLU A 231 -7.86 14.10 -5.52
C GLU A 231 -7.21 13.21 -4.44
N THR A 232 -5.97 13.54 -4.04
CA THR A 232 -5.29 12.88 -2.93
C THR A 232 -6.06 13.06 -1.61
N ALA A 233 -6.55 14.26 -1.32
CA ALA A 233 -7.34 14.56 -0.13
C ALA A 233 -8.63 13.72 -0.07
N ARG A 234 -9.39 13.63 -1.17
CA ARG A 234 -10.61 12.79 -1.24
C ARG A 234 -10.33 11.33 -0.90
N MET A 235 -9.24 10.80 -1.43
CA MET A 235 -8.82 9.43 -1.12
C MET A 235 -8.49 9.26 0.37
N VAL A 236 -7.72 10.18 0.93
CA VAL A 236 -7.31 10.11 2.36
C VAL A 236 -8.51 10.28 3.29
N GLU A 237 -9.48 11.14 2.96
CA GLU A 237 -10.73 11.24 3.72
C GLU A 237 -11.50 9.91 3.74
N HIS A 238 -11.56 9.22 2.60
CA HIS A 238 -12.21 7.90 2.56
C HIS A 238 -11.42 6.83 3.32
N VAL A 239 -10.10 6.90 3.32
CA VAL A 239 -9.26 6.02 4.17
C VAL A 239 -9.58 6.18 5.65
N TRP A 240 -9.89 7.39 6.11
CA TRP A 240 -10.37 7.59 7.47
C TRP A 240 -11.68 6.84 7.75
N GLU A 241 -12.62 6.83 6.80
CA GLU A 241 -13.88 6.08 6.91
C GLU A 241 -13.66 4.57 7.01
N LEU A 242 -12.58 4.07 6.35
CA LEU A 242 -12.25 2.65 6.28
C LEU A 242 -11.29 2.15 7.38
N ARG A 243 -10.77 3.03 8.26
CA ARG A 243 -9.66 2.71 9.17
C ARG A 243 -9.92 1.56 10.16
N GLN A 244 -11.20 1.25 10.43
CA GLN A 244 -11.60 0.18 11.35
C GLN A 244 -12.51 -0.84 10.68
N VAL A 245 -12.70 -0.71 9.38
CA VAL A 245 -13.60 -1.55 8.59
C VAL A 245 -12.87 -2.81 8.16
N ARG A 246 -13.56 -3.94 8.25
CA ARG A 246 -13.08 -5.25 7.83
C ARG A 246 -13.63 -5.61 6.46
N PHE A 247 -12.75 -6.28 5.69
CA PHE A 247 -13.07 -6.89 4.41
C PHE A 247 -12.61 -8.34 4.46
N ASP A 248 -13.21 -9.23 3.70
CA ASP A 248 -12.63 -10.52 3.44
C ASP A 248 -11.40 -10.36 2.53
N TYR A 249 -10.30 -11.01 2.89
CA TYR A 249 -9.05 -10.91 2.14
C TYR A 249 -8.84 -12.17 1.30
N PHE A 250 -8.75 -12.00 -0.01
CA PHE A 250 -8.45 -13.06 -0.96
C PHE A 250 -7.09 -12.84 -1.61
N PHE A 251 -6.30 -13.90 -1.80
CA PHE A 251 -4.95 -13.76 -2.34
C PHE A 251 -4.94 -13.32 -3.81
N PHE A 252 -5.96 -13.66 -4.59
CA PHE A 252 -5.95 -13.48 -6.04
C PHE A 252 -6.85 -12.37 -6.57
N ASP A 253 -7.90 -11.99 -5.89
CA ASP A 253 -8.87 -11.00 -6.37
C ASP A 253 -8.98 -9.79 -5.44
N GLU A 254 -9.60 -9.89 -4.27
CA GLU A 254 -9.77 -8.79 -3.32
C GLU A 254 -8.56 -8.63 -2.39
N ASN A 255 -7.39 -8.52 -2.98
CA ASN A 255 -6.11 -8.39 -2.29
C ASN A 255 -5.67 -6.92 -2.13
N CYS A 256 -4.43 -6.71 -1.65
CA CYS A 256 -3.86 -5.38 -1.48
C CYS A 256 -3.95 -4.53 -2.75
N SER A 257 -3.64 -5.10 -3.90
CA SER A 257 -3.60 -4.36 -5.17
C SER A 257 -4.98 -3.91 -5.62
N TYR A 258 -5.96 -4.79 -5.56
CA TYR A 258 -7.33 -4.48 -5.94
C TYR A 258 -7.90 -3.34 -5.08
N ARG A 259 -7.76 -3.45 -3.75
CA ARG A 259 -8.26 -2.44 -2.80
C ARG A 259 -7.61 -1.06 -2.99
N LEU A 260 -6.35 -1.02 -3.43
CA LEU A 260 -5.71 0.26 -3.75
C LEU A 260 -6.20 0.86 -5.07
N LEU A 261 -6.57 0.05 -6.07
CA LEU A 261 -7.22 0.56 -7.28
C LEU A 261 -8.56 1.23 -6.96
N GLU A 262 -9.36 0.66 -6.05
CA GLU A 262 -10.60 1.28 -5.57
C GLU A 262 -10.36 2.66 -4.97
N LEU A 263 -9.33 2.80 -4.14
CA LEU A 263 -8.98 4.09 -3.56
C LEU A 263 -8.54 5.12 -4.62
N LEU A 264 -7.83 4.67 -5.68
CA LEU A 264 -7.49 5.54 -6.81
C LEU A 264 -8.74 5.97 -7.58
N GLU A 265 -9.75 5.10 -7.69
CA GLU A 265 -11.05 5.46 -8.28
C GLU A 265 -11.85 6.41 -7.39
N VAL A 266 -11.76 6.31 -6.07
CA VAL A 266 -12.31 7.33 -5.16
C VAL A 266 -11.60 8.67 -5.33
N ALA A 267 -10.26 8.68 -5.48
CA ALA A 267 -9.52 9.90 -5.78
C ALA A 267 -10.01 10.54 -7.09
N LYS A 268 -10.17 9.73 -8.13
CA LYS A 268 -10.48 10.14 -9.50
C LYS A 268 -11.58 9.26 -10.10
N PRO A 269 -12.86 9.58 -9.90
CA PRO A 269 -14.00 8.71 -10.25
C PRO A 269 -14.15 8.37 -11.73
N GLN A 270 -13.43 9.07 -12.61
CA GLN A 270 -13.40 8.78 -14.05
C GLN A 270 -12.55 7.57 -14.41
N LEU A 271 -11.75 7.07 -13.48
CA LEU A 271 -10.97 5.85 -13.66
C LEU A 271 -11.88 4.62 -13.59
N HIS A 272 -11.51 3.60 -14.37
CA HIS A 272 -12.19 2.31 -14.44
C HIS A 272 -11.13 1.20 -14.34
N LEU A 273 -10.33 1.24 -13.27
CA LEU A 273 -9.20 0.34 -13.07
C LEU A 273 -9.64 -1.04 -12.60
N THR A 274 -10.56 -1.08 -11.64
CA THR A 274 -11.06 -2.31 -11.02
C THR A 274 -11.82 -3.21 -12.00
N GLU A 275 -12.51 -2.61 -12.97
CA GLU A 275 -13.28 -3.32 -14.01
C GLU A 275 -12.39 -4.22 -14.91
N GLN A 276 -11.07 -3.96 -14.94
CA GLN A 276 -10.10 -4.75 -15.69
C GLN A 276 -9.77 -6.09 -14.99
N PHE A 277 -10.14 -6.24 -13.73
CA PHE A 277 -9.78 -7.37 -12.87
C PHE A 277 -10.99 -8.14 -12.33
N PRO A 278 -11.83 -8.72 -13.21
CA PRO A 278 -13.06 -9.39 -12.78
C PRO A 278 -12.83 -10.75 -12.08
N LEU A 279 -11.62 -11.29 -12.12
CA LEU A 279 -11.29 -12.62 -11.60
C LEU A 279 -10.02 -12.65 -10.76
N THR A 280 -9.00 -11.89 -11.13
CA THR A 280 -7.70 -11.90 -10.46
C THR A 280 -7.04 -10.54 -10.60
N ALA A 281 -6.49 -10.02 -9.52
CA ALA A 281 -5.75 -8.76 -9.48
C ALA A 281 -4.31 -9.05 -9.04
N ILE A 282 -3.42 -9.31 -10.00
CA ILE A 282 -2.01 -9.54 -9.71
C ILE A 282 -1.30 -8.19 -9.58
N PRO A 283 -0.47 -7.98 -8.55
CA PRO A 283 0.16 -6.68 -8.29
C PRO A 283 0.87 -6.04 -9.48
N ALA A 284 1.66 -6.79 -10.25
CA ALA A 284 2.32 -6.25 -11.45
C ALA A 284 1.32 -5.81 -12.54
N ASP A 285 0.22 -6.55 -12.72
CA ASP A 285 -0.83 -6.19 -13.68
C ASP A 285 -1.60 -4.94 -13.24
N THR A 286 -1.80 -4.75 -11.93
CA THR A 286 -2.43 -3.52 -11.41
C THR A 286 -1.55 -2.29 -11.63
N VAL A 287 -0.22 -2.40 -11.50
CA VAL A 287 0.72 -1.33 -11.86
C VAL A 287 0.62 -1.01 -13.36
N ARG A 288 0.53 -2.05 -14.21
CA ARG A 288 0.35 -1.89 -15.67
C ARG A 288 -0.93 -1.12 -15.97
N ALA A 289 -2.06 -1.48 -15.36
CA ALA A 289 -3.33 -0.76 -15.53
C ALA A 289 -3.25 0.71 -15.10
N VAL A 290 -2.57 1.01 -14.00
CA VAL A 290 -2.31 2.39 -13.55
C VAL A 290 -1.47 3.17 -14.56
N ARG A 291 -0.48 2.53 -15.18
CA ARG A 291 0.34 3.14 -16.25
C ARG A 291 -0.48 3.38 -17.52
N GLU A 292 -1.24 2.40 -17.96
CA GLU A 292 -2.09 2.49 -19.16
C GLU A 292 -3.19 3.56 -19.01
N ALA A 293 -3.68 3.78 -17.80
CA ALA A 293 -4.57 4.89 -17.47
C ALA A 293 -3.88 6.27 -17.48
N GLY A 294 -2.56 6.33 -17.75
CA GLY A 294 -1.80 7.58 -17.82
C GLY A 294 -1.59 8.26 -16.46
N LEU A 295 -1.67 7.51 -15.36
CA LEU A 295 -1.50 8.08 -14.02
C LEU A 295 -0.03 8.22 -13.60
N ILE A 296 0.90 7.43 -14.16
CA ILE A 296 2.31 7.44 -13.77
C ILE A 296 3.05 8.54 -14.51
N THR A 297 3.69 9.45 -13.76
CA THR A 297 4.48 10.57 -14.30
C THR A 297 5.98 10.35 -14.18
N ASP A 298 6.44 9.71 -13.12
CA ASP A 298 7.84 9.42 -12.87
C ASP A 298 8.01 8.11 -12.11
N VAL A 299 9.20 7.50 -12.19
CA VAL A 299 9.50 6.23 -11.53
C VAL A 299 10.86 6.31 -10.86
N THR A 300 10.89 6.03 -9.57
CA THR A 300 12.12 5.92 -8.79
C THR A 300 12.36 4.46 -8.43
N TYR A 301 13.54 3.95 -8.78
CA TYR A 301 13.99 2.60 -8.42
C TYR A 301 14.85 2.65 -7.15
N ARG A 302 14.53 1.80 -6.18
CA ARG A 302 15.32 1.57 -4.97
C ARG A 302 15.78 0.11 -4.92
N PRO A 303 17.07 -0.14 -5.14
CA PRO A 303 17.61 -1.51 -5.07
C PRO A 303 17.54 -2.05 -3.64
N SER A 304 17.38 -3.36 -3.54
CA SER A 304 17.52 -4.13 -2.28
C SER A 304 18.98 -4.12 -1.80
N ARG A 305 19.17 -4.47 -0.53
CA ARG A 305 20.54 -4.64 0.01
C ARG A 305 21.34 -5.70 -0.71
N GLU A 306 20.68 -6.77 -1.11
CA GLU A 306 21.31 -7.84 -1.88
C GLU A 306 21.80 -7.31 -3.23
N ARG A 307 20.96 -6.58 -3.97
CA ARG A 307 21.34 -6.02 -5.27
C ARG A 307 22.46 -4.99 -5.14
N GLU A 308 22.43 -4.16 -4.11
CA GLU A 308 23.54 -3.25 -3.80
C GLU A 308 24.84 -4.00 -3.52
N LEU A 309 24.80 -5.09 -2.74
CA LEU A 309 25.96 -5.91 -2.44
C LEU A 309 26.50 -6.59 -3.69
N LEU A 310 25.65 -7.19 -4.52
CA LEU A 310 26.05 -7.85 -5.77
C LEU A 310 26.69 -6.85 -6.76
N ALA A 311 26.07 -5.69 -6.95
CA ALA A 311 26.60 -4.65 -7.82
C ALA A 311 27.95 -4.11 -7.33
N GLN A 312 28.12 -3.96 -6.01
CA GLN A 312 29.40 -3.53 -5.42
C GLN A 312 30.50 -4.58 -5.56
N ALA A 313 30.14 -5.86 -5.54
CA ALA A 313 31.06 -6.99 -5.64
C ALA A 313 31.39 -7.37 -7.10
N GLU A 314 30.56 -6.98 -8.07
CA GLU A 314 30.71 -7.37 -9.48
C GLU A 314 32.14 -7.08 -10.09
N PRO A 315 32.76 -5.90 -9.83
CA PRO A 315 34.07 -5.59 -10.36
C PRO A 315 35.22 -6.27 -9.61
N LEU A 316 34.94 -7.08 -8.56
CA LEU A 316 35.97 -7.74 -7.77
C LEU A 316 36.37 -9.11 -8.36
N THR A 317 37.67 -9.42 -8.27
CA THR A 317 38.18 -10.74 -8.60
C THR A 317 37.90 -11.75 -7.49
N SER A 318 38.02 -13.06 -7.75
CA SER A 318 37.81 -14.11 -6.75
C SER A 318 38.69 -13.93 -5.50
N ASN A 319 39.99 -13.52 -5.69
CA ASN A 319 40.88 -13.26 -4.55
C ASN A 319 40.41 -12.06 -3.71
N GLU A 320 39.84 -11.02 -4.35
CA GLU A 320 39.32 -9.85 -3.64
C GLU A 320 38.01 -10.17 -2.93
N LEU A 321 37.17 -11.06 -3.46
CA LEU A 321 35.98 -11.58 -2.77
C LEU A 321 36.36 -12.40 -1.52
N ASP A 322 37.50 -13.11 -1.53
CA ASP A 322 38.03 -13.74 -0.31
C ASP A 322 38.38 -12.69 0.74
N TRP A 323 39.01 -11.60 0.38
CA TRP A 323 39.25 -10.47 1.29
C TRP A 323 37.97 -9.84 1.82
N VAL A 324 36.93 -9.69 1.00
CA VAL A 324 35.60 -9.23 1.44
C VAL A 324 35.06 -10.12 2.55
N THR A 325 35.10 -11.44 2.36
CA THR A 325 34.60 -12.41 3.32
C THR A 325 35.42 -12.40 4.63
N ARG A 326 36.75 -12.33 4.52
CA ARG A 326 37.65 -12.24 5.68
C ARG A 326 37.46 -10.95 6.48
N LEU A 327 37.31 -9.79 5.82
CA LEU A 327 37.05 -8.51 6.48
C LEU A 327 35.66 -8.45 7.13
N ALA A 328 34.67 -9.06 6.51
CA ALA A 328 33.34 -9.14 7.10
C ALA A 328 33.34 -10.02 8.37
N ALA A 329 34.14 -11.07 8.41
CA ALA A 329 34.31 -11.95 9.58
C ALA A 329 35.15 -11.30 10.69
N ASP A 330 36.27 -10.64 10.33
CA ASP A 330 37.21 -10.03 11.27
C ASP A 330 37.84 -8.75 10.71
N SER A 331 37.51 -7.61 11.30
CA SER A 331 38.05 -6.29 10.93
C SER A 331 39.56 -6.13 11.23
N ALA A 332 40.18 -7.03 12.05
CA ALA A 332 41.63 -7.02 12.27
C ALA A 332 42.43 -7.25 10.97
N VAL A 333 41.82 -7.89 9.99
CA VAL A 333 42.33 -8.09 8.62
C VAL A 333 42.70 -6.75 7.92
N LEU A 334 42.11 -5.64 8.33
CA LEU A 334 42.50 -4.30 7.85
C LEU A 334 44.01 -4.02 8.05
N LYS A 335 44.65 -4.68 9.04
CA LYS A 335 46.07 -4.53 9.36
C LYS A 335 46.97 -5.63 8.78
N ASP A 336 46.40 -6.58 8.05
CA ASP A 336 47.15 -7.66 7.39
C ASP A 336 48.10 -7.08 6.34
N PRO A 337 49.42 -7.39 6.36
CA PRO A 337 50.40 -6.85 5.42
C PRO A 337 50.07 -7.16 3.94
N ASP A 338 49.53 -8.33 3.66
CA ASP A 338 49.17 -8.74 2.28
C ASP A 338 47.91 -7.93 1.83
N TYR A 339 46.97 -7.66 2.73
CA TYR A 339 45.84 -6.79 2.43
C TYR A 339 46.30 -5.34 2.18
N GLN A 340 47.21 -4.83 3.00
CA GLN A 340 47.76 -3.48 2.86
C GLN A 340 48.58 -3.28 1.58
N ALA A 341 49.11 -4.34 0.97
CA ALA A 341 49.80 -4.32 -0.31
C ALA A 341 48.89 -4.16 -1.54
N ILE A 342 47.55 -4.30 -1.33
CA ILE A 342 46.54 -4.12 -2.39
C ILE A 342 46.45 -2.62 -2.73
N ASP A 343 46.24 -2.30 -4.01
CA ASP A 343 45.97 -0.93 -4.44
C ASP A 343 44.81 -0.27 -3.65
N SER A 344 44.98 1.01 -3.32
CA SER A 344 44.06 1.73 -2.44
C SER A 344 42.62 1.80 -2.98
N GLN A 345 42.44 1.94 -4.30
CA GLN A 345 41.12 1.96 -4.89
C GLN A 345 40.46 0.57 -4.81
N ARG A 346 41.22 -0.50 -4.93
CA ARG A 346 40.73 -1.87 -4.76
C ARG A 346 40.40 -2.14 -3.30
N GLN A 347 41.23 -1.66 -2.35
CA GLN A 347 40.90 -1.72 -0.92
C GLN A 347 39.58 -1.03 -0.59
N ALA A 348 39.29 0.15 -1.17
CA ALA A 348 38.04 0.87 -0.98
C ALA A 348 36.82 0.05 -1.42
N LEU A 349 36.90 -0.61 -2.59
CA LEU A 349 35.83 -1.49 -3.07
C LEU A 349 35.62 -2.71 -2.17
N ILE A 350 36.71 -3.34 -1.72
CA ILE A 350 36.69 -4.50 -0.81
C ILE A 350 36.05 -4.11 0.54
N GLN A 351 36.46 -2.97 1.12
CA GLN A 351 35.94 -2.47 2.39
C GLN A 351 34.43 -2.19 2.32
N GLU A 352 33.98 -1.49 1.28
CA GLU A 352 32.56 -1.21 1.07
C GLU A 352 31.75 -2.50 0.88
N SER A 353 32.26 -3.45 0.09
CA SER A 353 31.63 -4.74 -0.11
C SER A 353 31.54 -5.54 1.20
N ALA A 354 32.59 -5.55 2.02
CA ALA A 354 32.59 -6.20 3.33
C ALA A 354 31.59 -5.55 4.30
N TYR A 355 31.52 -4.23 4.30
CA TYR A 355 30.53 -3.49 5.10
C TYR A 355 29.10 -3.84 4.68
N ARG A 356 28.81 -3.88 3.36
CA ARG A 356 27.51 -4.29 2.83
C ARG A 356 27.19 -5.75 3.15
N LEU A 357 28.18 -6.65 3.08
CA LEU A 357 28.02 -8.05 3.42
C LEU A 357 27.61 -8.23 4.90
N ILE A 358 28.25 -7.54 5.84
CA ILE A 358 27.85 -7.58 7.26
C ILE A 358 26.40 -7.12 7.42
N ARG A 359 26.03 -6.03 6.75
CA ARG A 359 24.67 -5.49 6.84
C ARG A 359 23.61 -6.41 6.22
N TYR A 360 23.98 -7.13 5.16
CA TYR A 360 23.14 -8.15 4.54
C TYR A 360 22.95 -9.35 5.48
N GLN A 361 24.03 -9.90 6.00
CA GLN A 361 24.00 -11.04 6.92
C GLN A 361 23.29 -10.73 8.25
N SER A 362 23.34 -9.49 8.72
CA SER A 362 22.66 -9.05 9.94
C SER A 362 21.18 -8.68 9.71
N SER A 363 20.66 -8.83 8.49
CA SER A 363 19.25 -8.54 8.19
C SER A 363 18.35 -9.55 8.89
N GLY A 364 17.33 -9.04 9.63
CA GLY A 364 16.38 -9.90 10.36
C GLY A 364 16.90 -10.55 11.64
N GLN A 365 18.14 -10.29 12.02
CA GLN A 365 18.74 -10.79 13.26
C GLN A 365 18.80 -9.68 14.34
N GLU A 366 18.82 -10.09 15.60
CA GLU A 366 19.15 -9.16 16.69
C GLU A 366 20.55 -8.58 16.47
N ARG A 367 20.69 -7.29 16.71
CA ARG A 367 21.95 -6.57 16.51
C ARG A 367 22.97 -7.03 17.55
N ASP A 368 23.96 -7.79 17.08
CA ASP A 368 25.07 -8.21 17.90
C ASP A 368 26.17 -7.13 17.96
N GLN A 369 26.79 -6.94 19.13
CA GLN A 369 27.79 -5.90 19.35
C GLN A 369 29.04 -6.11 18.48
N ALA A 370 29.46 -7.35 18.25
CA ALA A 370 30.64 -7.67 17.45
C ALA A 370 30.45 -7.25 15.98
N SER A 371 29.27 -7.50 15.40
CA SER A 371 28.92 -7.02 14.05
C SER A 371 28.83 -5.50 13.97
N ALA A 372 28.35 -4.85 15.03
CA ALA A 372 28.31 -3.39 15.11
C ALA A 372 29.73 -2.79 15.15
N ASP A 373 30.65 -3.39 15.92
CA ASP A 373 32.03 -2.94 16.04
C ASP A 373 32.81 -3.12 14.72
N ARG A 374 32.64 -4.28 14.07
CA ARG A 374 33.22 -4.54 12.73
C ARG A 374 32.72 -3.51 11.70
N SER A 375 31.40 -3.30 11.67
CA SER A 375 30.78 -2.31 10.77
C SER A 375 31.34 -0.90 11.01
N TYR A 376 31.52 -0.51 12.28
CA TYR A 376 32.07 0.79 12.63
C TYR A 376 33.53 0.96 12.15
N GLN A 377 34.39 -0.08 12.34
CA GLN A 377 35.80 -0.05 11.90
C GLN A 377 35.89 0.02 10.37
N LEU A 378 35.06 -0.72 9.65
CA LEU A 378 34.99 -0.62 8.18
C LEU A 378 34.50 0.75 7.72
N LEU A 379 33.49 1.36 8.37
CA LEU A 379 33.05 2.71 8.05
C LEU A 379 34.16 3.75 8.25
N GLN A 380 34.99 3.60 9.31
CA GLN A 380 36.14 4.48 9.52
C GLN A 380 37.17 4.36 8.37
N ALA A 381 37.46 3.14 7.91
CA ALA A 381 38.34 2.89 6.79
C ALA A 381 37.79 3.44 5.46
N ILE A 382 36.50 3.23 5.20
CA ILE A 382 35.78 3.74 4.02
C ILE A 382 35.78 5.29 4.01
N ASN A 383 35.59 5.93 5.15
CA ASN A 383 35.63 7.40 5.25
C ASN A 383 37.03 7.99 4.94
N GLN A 384 38.09 7.24 5.24
CA GLN A 384 39.48 7.64 4.90
C GLN A 384 39.80 7.43 3.42
N ASN A 385 39.19 6.42 2.79
CA ASN A 385 39.40 6.06 1.40
C ASN A 385 38.04 5.67 0.78
N PRO A 386 37.20 6.66 0.41
CA PRO A 386 35.86 6.39 -0.09
C PRO A 386 35.90 5.69 -1.46
N PRO A 387 35.10 4.63 -1.65
CA PRO A 387 35.00 3.96 -2.95
C PRO A 387 34.34 4.87 -4.00
N PRO A 388 34.51 4.57 -5.30
CA PRO A 388 33.76 5.23 -6.34
C PRO A 388 32.25 5.04 -6.10
N LYS A 389 31.46 6.03 -6.57
CA LYS A 389 29.99 5.96 -6.43
C LYS A 389 29.48 4.68 -7.10
N LEU A 390 28.73 3.88 -6.34
CA LEU A 390 28.06 2.70 -6.86
C LEU A 390 27.04 3.12 -7.92
N LEU A 391 27.17 2.56 -9.12
CA LEU A 391 26.17 2.64 -10.19
C LEU A 391 25.46 1.30 -10.26
N ILE A 392 24.15 1.35 -10.13
CA ILE A 392 23.29 0.16 -10.26
C ILE A 392 22.39 0.40 -11.45
N ASP A 393 22.47 -0.49 -12.43
CA ASP A 393 21.59 -0.45 -13.58
C ASP A 393 20.16 -0.70 -13.12
N THR A 394 19.25 0.15 -13.57
CA THR A 394 17.82 -0.03 -13.33
C THR A 394 17.35 -1.24 -14.15
N PRO A 395 16.80 -2.28 -13.51
CA PRO A 395 16.27 -3.42 -14.25
C PRO A 395 15.03 -3.03 -15.07
N THR A 396 14.54 -3.95 -15.89
CA THR A 396 13.27 -3.77 -16.60
C THR A 396 12.15 -3.52 -15.57
N TYR A 397 11.31 -2.53 -15.85
CA TYR A 397 10.18 -2.22 -14.98
C TYR A 397 9.24 -3.43 -14.88
N PRO A 398 8.69 -3.74 -13.69
CA PRO A 398 7.82 -4.90 -13.47
C PRO A 398 6.63 -4.97 -14.42
N GLU A 399 6.01 -3.83 -14.71
CA GLU A 399 4.86 -3.73 -15.61
C GLU A 399 5.19 -3.97 -17.09
N TYR A 400 6.46 -3.98 -17.48
CA TYR A 400 6.92 -4.37 -18.82
C TYR A 400 7.38 -5.83 -18.90
N GLY A 401 7.24 -6.57 -17.80
CA GLY A 401 7.44 -8.01 -17.77
C GLY A 401 6.35 -8.77 -18.56
N HIS A 402 6.34 -10.08 -18.41
CA HIS A 402 5.27 -10.90 -19.00
C HIS A 402 3.92 -10.65 -18.30
N GLU A 403 2.82 -10.95 -19.01
CA GLU A 403 1.49 -10.93 -18.41
C GLU A 403 1.27 -12.14 -17.50
N SER A 404 0.47 -11.99 -16.44
CA SER A 404 0.21 -13.05 -15.47
C SER A 404 -0.62 -14.19 -16.04
N ARG A 405 -1.51 -13.92 -17.02
CA ARG A 405 -2.38 -14.90 -17.66
C ARG A 405 -1.81 -15.38 -18.99
N THR A 406 -1.67 -16.70 -19.13
CA THR A 406 -1.23 -17.32 -20.39
C THR A 406 -2.22 -18.40 -20.81
N TRP A 407 -2.65 -18.30 -22.06
CA TRP A 407 -3.44 -19.32 -22.74
C TRP A 407 -2.53 -20.12 -23.65
N GLN A 408 -2.58 -21.42 -23.55
CA GLN A 408 -1.78 -22.32 -24.39
C GLN A 408 -2.70 -23.28 -25.15
N LEU A 409 -2.50 -23.36 -26.43
CA LEU A 409 -3.10 -24.40 -27.26
C LEU A 409 -1.98 -25.20 -27.94
N ALA A 410 -1.88 -26.47 -27.65
CA ALA A 410 -0.96 -27.37 -28.33
C ALA A 410 -1.72 -28.44 -29.11
N LEU A 411 -1.25 -28.74 -30.32
CA LEU A 411 -1.72 -29.83 -31.12
C LEU A 411 -0.57 -30.79 -31.33
N GLY A 412 -0.80 -32.07 -31.14
CA GLY A 412 0.26 -33.07 -31.26
C GLY A 412 -0.25 -34.42 -31.67
N SER A 413 0.68 -35.34 -31.90
CA SER A 413 0.38 -36.76 -32.13
C SER A 413 1.23 -37.60 -31.19
N ARG A 414 0.65 -38.55 -30.53
CA ARG A 414 1.28 -39.54 -29.66
C ARG A 414 0.71 -40.93 -29.95
N ASP A 415 1.58 -41.88 -30.26
CA ASP A 415 1.20 -43.26 -30.59
C ASP A 415 0.12 -43.31 -31.72
N ASP A 416 0.34 -42.56 -32.82
CA ASP A 416 -0.55 -42.39 -33.98
C ASP A 416 -1.94 -41.80 -33.63
N ARG A 417 -2.13 -41.24 -32.46
CA ARG A 417 -3.35 -40.53 -32.08
C ARG A 417 -3.10 -39.03 -31.97
N ALA A 418 -3.92 -38.26 -32.70
CA ALA A 418 -3.90 -36.81 -32.56
C ALA A 418 -4.50 -36.41 -31.21
N PHE A 419 -3.88 -35.40 -30.56
CA PHE A 419 -4.41 -34.76 -29.35
C PHE A 419 -4.38 -33.26 -29.50
N ALA A 420 -5.25 -32.58 -28.76
CA ALA A 420 -5.22 -31.16 -28.50
C ALA A 420 -5.10 -30.96 -27.01
N GLU A 421 -4.20 -30.10 -26.62
CA GLU A 421 -3.98 -29.69 -25.21
C GLU A 421 -4.33 -28.22 -25.07
N TYR A 422 -5.13 -27.91 -24.10
CA TYR A 422 -5.47 -26.55 -23.72
C TYR A 422 -4.95 -26.29 -22.30
N GLY A 423 -4.11 -25.27 -22.18
CA GLY A 423 -3.54 -24.83 -20.91
C GLY A 423 -3.99 -23.42 -20.56
N LEU A 424 -4.26 -23.19 -19.29
CA LEU A 424 -4.49 -21.88 -18.69
C LEU A 424 -3.55 -21.70 -17.50
N ARG A 425 -2.73 -20.67 -17.54
CA ARG A 425 -1.89 -20.22 -16.43
C ARG A 425 -2.42 -18.87 -15.95
N LEU A 426 -2.80 -18.75 -14.67
CA LEU A 426 -3.47 -17.55 -14.15
C LEU A 426 -2.50 -16.56 -13.47
N ALA A 427 -1.42 -17.04 -12.89
CA ALA A 427 -0.48 -16.19 -12.18
C ALA A 427 0.80 -16.96 -11.86
N TYR A 428 1.80 -16.95 -12.73
CA TYR A 428 3.03 -17.65 -12.42
C TYR A 428 4.21 -17.19 -13.28
N HIS A 429 5.43 -17.20 -12.68
CA HIS A 429 6.67 -17.10 -13.40
C HIS A 429 7.11 -18.49 -13.88
N ASP A 430 7.51 -18.58 -15.14
CA ASP A 430 8.16 -19.74 -15.72
C ASP A 430 9.65 -19.44 -15.92
N LEU A 431 10.48 -20.48 -15.96
CA LEU A 431 11.90 -20.36 -16.27
C LEU A 431 12.19 -19.73 -17.66
N ALA A 432 11.21 -19.77 -18.55
CA ALA A 432 11.28 -19.20 -19.89
C ALA A 432 10.75 -17.74 -19.97
N ASP A 433 10.16 -17.23 -18.89
CA ASP A 433 9.66 -15.86 -18.84
C ASP A 433 10.84 -14.88 -18.76
N ASN A 434 10.70 -13.69 -19.36
CA ASN A 434 11.73 -12.66 -19.32
C ASN A 434 12.07 -12.29 -17.88
N GLU A 435 13.39 -12.36 -17.55
CA GLU A 435 13.90 -12.00 -16.23
C GLU A 435 13.77 -10.50 -15.94
N PRO A 436 12.85 -10.07 -15.09
CA PRO A 436 13.18 -9.02 -14.15
C PRO A 436 13.21 -9.48 -12.70
N LEU A 437 12.63 -10.64 -12.36
CA LEU A 437 12.27 -10.98 -10.99
C LEU A 437 13.07 -12.15 -10.35
N THR A 438 13.98 -12.81 -11.07
CA THR A 438 14.70 -13.99 -10.55
C THR A 438 16.19 -13.99 -10.82
N ARG A 439 16.96 -13.05 -10.28
CA ARG A 439 18.39 -13.27 -10.12
C ARG A 439 18.70 -13.80 -8.74
N SER A 440 18.91 -15.10 -8.66
CA SER A 440 19.36 -15.77 -7.46
C SER A 440 20.79 -15.35 -7.08
N ALA A 441 20.99 -15.15 -5.77
CA ALA A 441 22.26 -14.77 -5.11
C ALA A 441 23.37 -15.84 -5.18
N SER A 442 23.45 -16.68 -6.21
CA SER A 442 24.34 -17.86 -6.25
C SER A 442 25.83 -17.55 -6.44
N LYS A 443 26.30 -16.28 -6.39
CA LYS A 443 27.72 -15.93 -6.58
C LYS A 443 28.49 -15.57 -5.32
N ILE A 444 27.83 -15.40 -4.16
CA ILE A 444 28.51 -14.97 -2.91
C ILE A 444 28.18 -15.91 -1.72
N ALA A 445 27.50 -17.04 -1.97
CA ALA A 445 27.27 -18.06 -0.94
C ALA A 445 28.45 -19.03 -0.83
#